data_1149a5aac07506ac75e7b911906ada50
#
_entry.id   1149a5aac07506ac75e7b911906ada50
#
_cell.length_a   1.000
_cell.length_b   1.000
_cell.length_c   1.000
_cell.angle_alpha   90.00
_cell.angle_beta   90.00
_cell.angle_gamma   90.00
#
_symmetry.space_group_name_H-M   'P 1'
#
loop_
_entity.id
_entity.type
_entity.pdbx_description
1 polymer ?
#
loop_
_entity_poly.entity_id
_entity_poly.type
_entity_poly.pdbx_seq_one_letter_code
_entity_poly.pdbx_strand_id
1 'polypeptide(L)'
;MRIAMIGTRGVPARYGGFETAIEEIGSRLADAGHEVVVFCRTPEGQEKLQTYKGMELVHLPSLPKRSLETLSHTARTVIDSHLMGIDCAIVFNAANSPLLPAIRARRIPVATHVDGLEWMRGKWSGVGQQYYRFAESLAVRWSDALLADAEGIANYYDLEFNAPTYQIAY
;
A
#
# COMPACT_ATOMS: atom_id res chain seq x y z
N MET A 1 -18.40 -4.07 -3.34
CA MET A 1 -17.11 -4.13 -4.07
C MET A 1 -16.13 -4.96 -3.26
N ARG A 2 -15.23 -5.67 -3.94
CA ARG A 2 -14.11 -6.38 -3.30
C ARG A 2 -12.84 -5.56 -3.44
N ILE A 3 -12.27 -5.11 -2.32
CA ILE A 3 -11.18 -4.12 -2.25
C ILE A 3 -9.93 -4.77 -1.68
N ALA A 4 -8.81 -4.71 -2.39
CA ALA A 4 -7.52 -5.19 -1.89
C ALA A 4 -6.73 -4.06 -1.22
N MET A 5 -6.14 -4.32 -0.05
CA MET A 5 -5.19 -3.44 0.63
C MET A 5 -3.80 -4.10 0.65
N ILE A 6 -2.82 -3.45 0.03
CA ILE A 6 -1.52 -4.04 -0.32
C ILE A 6 -0.38 -3.11 0.12
N GLY A 7 0.76 -3.67 0.47
CA GLY A 7 2.02 -2.92 0.59
C GLY A 7 2.49 -2.61 2.00
N THR A 8 1.80 -3.10 3.03
CA THR A 8 2.20 -2.93 4.44
C THR A 8 2.54 -4.27 5.10
N ARG A 9 2.70 -4.24 6.42
CA ARG A 9 2.81 -5.47 7.22
C ARG A 9 1.46 -6.13 7.48
N GLY A 10 0.36 -5.37 7.33
CA GLY A 10 -1.00 -5.82 7.57
C GLY A 10 -1.54 -5.39 8.92
N VAL A 11 -2.64 -6.00 9.32
CA VAL A 11 -3.36 -5.73 10.56
C VAL A 11 -3.39 -6.97 11.48
N PRO A 12 -3.58 -6.86 12.80
CA PRO A 12 -3.77 -5.64 13.59
C PRO A 12 -2.59 -4.66 13.56
N ALA A 13 -2.89 -3.35 13.62
CA ALA A 13 -1.87 -2.33 13.63
C ALA A 13 -1.00 -2.41 14.90
N ARG A 14 0.26 -2.77 14.73
CA ARG A 14 1.25 -2.84 15.81
C ARG A 14 2.38 -1.85 15.63
N TYR A 15 2.52 -1.30 14.42
CA TYR A 15 3.72 -0.58 14.03
C TYR A 15 3.46 0.34 12.83
N GLY A 16 3.35 1.63 13.07
CA GLY A 16 3.39 2.63 12.00
C GLY A 16 2.03 3.11 11.48
N GLY A 17 2.08 4.26 10.81
CA GLY A 17 0.89 4.97 10.33
C GLY A 17 0.10 4.20 9.27
N PHE A 18 0.77 3.48 8.36
CA PHE A 18 0.07 2.73 7.31
C PHE A 18 -0.76 1.56 7.82
N GLU A 19 -0.28 0.85 8.83
CA GLU A 19 -1.06 -0.20 9.47
C GLU A 19 -2.30 0.38 10.16
N THR A 20 -2.16 1.55 10.81
CA THR A 20 -3.29 2.29 11.38
C THR A 20 -4.25 2.74 10.28
N ALA A 21 -3.74 3.26 9.17
CA ALA A 21 -4.56 3.66 8.02
C ALA A 21 -5.38 2.48 7.47
N ILE A 22 -4.74 1.31 7.28
CA ILE A 22 -5.46 0.10 6.83
C ILE A 22 -6.53 -0.30 7.83
N GLU A 23 -6.21 -0.30 9.10
CA GLU A 23 -7.16 -0.70 10.15
C GLU A 23 -8.38 0.23 10.18
N GLU A 24 -8.16 1.55 10.12
CA GLU A 24 -9.22 2.55 10.18
C GLU A 24 -10.04 2.64 8.88
N ILE A 25 -9.39 2.67 7.74
CA ILE A 25 -10.06 2.75 6.43
C ILE A 25 -10.73 1.41 6.12
N GLY A 26 -10.02 0.29 6.31
CA GLY A 26 -10.50 -1.03 5.97
C GLY A 26 -11.72 -1.46 6.80
N SER A 27 -11.71 -1.19 8.12
CA SER A 27 -12.87 -1.49 8.97
C SER A 27 -14.09 -0.68 8.56
N ARG A 28 -13.92 0.62 8.26
CA ARG A 28 -15.04 1.46 7.79
C ARG A 28 -15.59 1.02 6.43
N LEU A 29 -14.74 0.56 5.53
CA LEU A 29 -15.17 -0.01 4.26
C LEU A 29 -15.93 -1.33 4.46
N ALA A 30 -15.46 -2.19 5.37
CA ALA A 30 -16.15 -3.43 5.73
C ALA A 30 -17.52 -3.14 6.36
N ASP A 31 -17.60 -2.18 7.28
CA ASP A 31 -18.86 -1.73 7.90
C ASP A 31 -19.84 -1.13 6.88
N ALA A 32 -19.31 -0.53 5.81
CA ALA A 32 -20.10 -0.02 4.68
C ALA A 32 -20.55 -1.12 3.70
N GLY A 33 -20.27 -2.39 4.00
CA GLY A 33 -20.70 -3.55 3.20
C GLY A 33 -19.78 -3.90 2.02
N HIS A 34 -18.54 -3.45 2.04
CA HIS A 34 -17.52 -3.88 1.08
C HIS A 34 -16.77 -5.12 1.59
N GLU A 35 -16.35 -6.00 0.70
CA GLU A 35 -15.41 -7.06 1.01
C GLU A 35 -13.99 -6.49 0.98
N VAL A 36 -13.32 -6.44 2.13
CA VAL A 36 -11.96 -5.91 2.23
C VAL A 36 -10.98 -7.05 2.45
N VAL A 37 -10.00 -7.17 1.56
CA VAL A 37 -8.93 -8.17 1.61
C VAL A 37 -7.61 -7.48 1.91
N VAL A 38 -7.03 -7.77 3.06
CA VAL A 38 -5.75 -7.19 3.48
C VAL A 38 -4.64 -8.22 3.29
N PHE A 39 -3.65 -7.89 2.46
CA PHE A 39 -2.47 -8.73 2.29
C PHE A 39 -1.46 -8.43 3.39
N CYS A 40 -1.34 -9.38 4.30
CA CYS A 40 -0.50 -9.31 5.48
C CYS A 40 0.82 -10.08 5.28
N ARG A 41 1.91 -9.59 5.87
CA ARG A 41 3.13 -10.40 5.97
C ARG A 41 2.91 -11.51 6.98
N THR A 42 3.47 -12.68 6.68
CA THR A 42 3.41 -13.80 7.63
C THR A 42 4.19 -13.42 8.90
N PRO A 43 3.55 -13.35 10.07
CA PRO A 43 4.24 -13.04 11.31
C PRO A 43 5.07 -14.24 11.76
N GLU A 44 6.29 -13.99 12.21
CA GLU A 44 7.12 -15.03 12.84
C GLU A 44 6.61 -15.30 14.27
N GLY A 45 6.36 -16.58 14.58
CA GLY A 45 5.98 -17.02 15.93
C GLY A 45 4.63 -16.52 16.44
N GLN A 46 3.75 -16.03 15.57
CA GLN A 46 2.42 -15.52 15.95
C GLN A 46 1.31 -16.29 15.21
N GLU A 47 0.14 -16.33 15.84
CA GLU A 47 -1.06 -16.87 15.22
C GLU A 47 -1.47 -16.02 13.99
N LYS A 48 -1.81 -16.70 12.90
CA LYS A 48 -2.31 -16.08 11.68
C LYS A 48 -3.82 -15.92 11.81
N LEU A 49 -4.27 -14.70 12.06
CA LEU A 49 -5.69 -14.39 12.00
C LEU A 49 -6.17 -14.49 10.54
N GLN A 50 -7.31 -15.11 10.31
CA GLN A 50 -7.93 -15.16 8.99
C GLN A 50 -8.84 -13.96 8.75
N THR A 51 -9.38 -13.37 9.81
CA THR A 51 -10.24 -12.20 9.74
C THR A 51 -9.92 -11.22 10.87
N TYR A 52 -10.11 -9.94 10.62
CA TYR A 52 -9.97 -8.89 11.63
C TYR A 52 -10.85 -7.69 11.30
N LYS A 53 -11.71 -7.25 12.23
CA LYS A 53 -12.65 -6.12 12.06
C LYS A 53 -13.42 -6.18 10.72
N GLY A 54 -13.97 -7.34 10.38
CA GLY A 54 -14.73 -7.54 9.14
C GLY A 54 -13.88 -7.67 7.86
N MET A 55 -12.57 -7.57 7.95
CA MET A 55 -11.63 -7.73 6.82
C MET A 55 -11.11 -9.17 6.73
N GLU A 56 -10.96 -9.70 5.52
CA GLU A 56 -10.24 -10.95 5.22
C GLU A 56 -8.73 -10.70 5.24
N LEU A 57 -7.95 -11.57 5.89
CA LEU A 57 -6.49 -11.44 5.98
C LEU A 57 -5.79 -12.56 5.21
N VAL A 58 -5.01 -12.19 4.19
CA VAL A 58 -4.21 -13.11 3.38
C VAL A 58 -2.75 -12.99 3.77
N HIS A 59 -2.20 -14.04 4.38
CA HIS A 59 -0.81 -14.04 4.87
C HIS A 59 0.15 -14.59 3.83
N LEU A 60 1.04 -13.74 3.32
CA LEU A 60 2.07 -14.09 2.36
C LEU A 60 3.47 -13.90 2.95
N PRO A 61 4.43 -14.77 2.61
CA PRO A 61 5.81 -14.61 3.07
C PRO A 61 6.49 -13.43 2.35
N SER A 62 7.47 -12.83 3.03
CA SER A 62 8.37 -11.83 2.48
C SER A 62 9.82 -12.23 2.67
N LEU A 63 10.74 -11.63 1.91
CA LEU A 63 12.17 -11.84 2.13
C LEU A 63 12.62 -11.11 3.41
N PRO A 64 13.43 -11.74 4.28
CA PRO A 64 13.84 -11.16 5.56
C PRO A 64 14.97 -10.12 5.41
N LYS A 65 14.93 -9.30 4.36
CA LYS A 65 15.85 -8.19 4.11
C LYS A 65 15.07 -6.88 4.19
N ARG A 66 15.38 -6.06 5.18
CA ARG A 66 14.68 -4.81 5.50
C ARG A 66 14.36 -3.91 4.29
N SER A 67 15.27 -3.81 3.31
CA SER A 67 15.09 -3.02 2.09
C SER A 67 14.23 -3.70 1.02
N LEU A 68 14.11 -5.03 1.05
CA LEU A 68 13.38 -5.82 0.05
C LEU A 68 12.08 -6.43 0.59
N GLU A 69 11.86 -6.34 1.88
CA GLU A 69 10.73 -6.95 2.57
C GLU A 69 9.38 -6.50 1.97
N THR A 70 9.21 -5.19 1.79
CA THR A 70 7.99 -4.60 1.23
C THR A 70 7.80 -5.02 -0.22
N LEU A 71 8.83 -4.85 -1.05
CA LEU A 71 8.75 -5.18 -2.48
C LEU A 71 8.51 -6.66 -2.74
N SER A 72 9.20 -7.54 -2.01
CA SER A 72 9.04 -8.99 -2.19
C SER A 72 7.65 -9.47 -1.77
N HIS A 73 7.09 -8.88 -0.72
CA HIS A 73 5.72 -9.15 -0.29
C HIS A 73 4.71 -8.70 -1.35
N THR A 74 4.82 -7.45 -1.83
CA THR A 74 3.94 -6.93 -2.87
C THR A 74 4.08 -7.70 -4.19
N ALA A 75 5.29 -8.12 -4.57
CA ALA A 75 5.50 -8.96 -5.73
C ALA A 75 4.78 -10.33 -5.63
N ARG A 76 4.80 -10.95 -4.43
CA ARG A 76 4.01 -12.17 -4.18
C ARG A 76 2.50 -11.91 -4.23
N THR A 77 2.05 -10.79 -3.66
CA THR A 77 0.64 -10.39 -3.72
C THR A 77 0.16 -10.26 -5.16
N VAL A 78 0.96 -9.66 -6.04
CA VAL A 78 0.60 -9.46 -7.45
C VAL A 78 0.32 -10.77 -8.19
N ILE A 79 1.01 -11.86 -7.84
CA ILE A 79 0.82 -13.18 -8.49
C ILE A 79 -0.18 -14.08 -7.74
N ASP A 80 -0.64 -13.65 -6.57
CA ASP A 80 -1.53 -14.44 -5.72
C ASP A 80 -2.95 -14.55 -6.29
N SER A 81 -3.59 -15.68 -6.06
CA SER A 81 -4.94 -15.97 -6.57
C SER A 81 -6.03 -15.12 -5.86
N HIS A 82 -5.79 -14.64 -4.63
CA HIS A 82 -6.76 -13.79 -3.92
C HIS A 82 -6.94 -12.41 -4.58
N LEU A 83 -6.05 -12.02 -5.52
CA LEU A 83 -6.28 -10.86 -6.38
C LEU A 83 -7.32 -11.12 -7.49
N MET A 84 -7.75 -12.36 -7.70
CA MET A 84 -8.84 -12.63 -8.64
C MET A 84 -10.17 -12.12 -8.08
N GLY A 85 -10.91 -11.41 -8.91
CA GLY A 85 -12.20 -10.84 -8.53
C GLY A 85 -12.11 -9.58 -7.64
N ILE A 86 -10.93 -8.98 -7.51
CA ILE A 86 -10.77 -7.66 -6.88
C ILE A 86 -11.27 -6.59 -7.84
N ASP A 87 -12.14 -5.70 -7.35
CA ASP A 87 -12.69 -4.57 -8.09
C ASP A 87 -11.74 -3.37 -8.12
N CYS A 88 -10.99 -3.13 -7.03
CA CYS A 88 -9.95 -2.10 -6.95
C CYS A 88 -8.92 -2.44 -5.87
N ALA A 89 -7.73 -1.86 -5.98
CA ALA A 89 -6.65 -2.03 -5.01
C ALA A 89 -6.20 -0.68 -4.44
N ILE A 90 -5.99 -0.63 -3.13
CA ILE A 90 -5.30 0.46 -2.44
C ILE A 90 -3.89 -0.04 -2.12
N VAL A 91 -2.89 0.57 -2.74
CA VAL A 91 -1.48 0.22 -2.53
C VAL A 91 -0.85 1.27 -1.64
N PHE A 92 -0.38 0.86 -0.48
CA PHE A 92 0.28 1.73 0.49
C PHE A 92 1.78 1.75 0.24
N ASN A 93 2.38 2.93 0.43
CA ASN A 93 3.79 3.22 0.24
C ASN A 93 4.21 3.28 -1.24
N ALA A 94 4.65 4.46 -1.67
CA ALA A 94 5.13 4.73 -3.02
C ALA A 94 6.27 3.79 -3.46
N ALA A 95 7.04 3.22 -2.52
CA ALA A 95 8.07 2.23 -2.84
C ALA A 95 7.55 0.99 -3.58
N ASN A 96 6.24 0.70 -3.52
CA ASN A 96 5.62 -0.42 -4.23
C ASN A 96 5.26 -0.10 -5.69
N SER A 97 5.39 1.15 -6.12
CA SER A 97 4.93 1.63 -7.43
C SER A 97 5.54 0.92 -8.65
N PRO A 98 6.77 0.39 -8.63
CA PRO A 98 7.26 -0.45 -9.72
C PRO A 98 6.41 -1.69 -10.03
N LEU A 99 5.58 -2.14 -9.09
CA LEU A 99 4.70 -3.29 -9.25
C LEU A 99 3.27 -2.94 -9.69
N LEU A 100 2.90 -1.65 -9.73
CA LEU A 100 1.57 -1.21 -10.16
C LEU A 100 1.21 -1.66 -11.59
N PRO A 101 2.13 -1.63 -12.58
CA PRO A 101 1.81 -2.13 -13.91
C PRO A 101 1.32 -3.58 -13.93
N ALA A 102 1.84 -4.43 -13.04
CA ALA A 102 1.43 -5.82 -12.97
C ALA A 102 0.03 -6.00 -12.33
N ILE A 103 -0.37 -5.14 -11.39
CA ILE A 103 -1.74 -5.08 -10.86
C ILE A 103 -2.69 -4.59 -11.95
N ARG A 104 -2.34 -3.53 -12.66
CA ARG A 104 -3.13 -2.95 -13.75
C ARG A 104 -3.30 -3.91 -14.94
N ALA A 105 -2.30 -4.74 -15.23
CA ALA A 105 -2.40 -5.78 -16.25
C ALA A 105 -3.53 -6.79 -15.95
N ARG A 106 -3.95 -6.90 -14.69
CA ARG A 106 -5.13 -7.67 -14.28
C ARG A 106 -6.46 -6.88 -14.40
N ARG A 107 -6.41 -5.67 -14.95
CA ARG A 107 -7.55 -4.72 -15.08
C ARG A 107 -8.11 -4.27 -13.73
N ILE A 108 -7.28 -4.24 -12.70
CA ILE A 108 -7.63 -3.76 -11.37
C ILE A 108 -7.21 -2.28 -11.30
N PRO A 109 -8.15 -1.34 -11.12
CA PRO A 109 -7.83 0.05 -10.83
C PRO A 109 -7.05 0.19 -9.51
N VAL A 110 -6.09 1.10 -9.49
CA VAL A 110 -5.18 1.27 -8.35
C VAL A 110 -5.23 2.68 -7.79
N ALA A 111 -5.54 2.81 -6.51
CA ALA A 111 -5.24 4.00 -5.74
C ALA A 111 -3.94 3.77 -4.96
N THR A 112 -2.99 4.71 -5.05
CA THR A 112 -1.75 4.63 -4.26
C THR A 112 -1.80 5.63 -3.12
N HIS A 113 -1.69 5.12 -1.90
CA HIS A 113 -1.49 5.94 -0.71
C HIS A 113 -0.01 6.32 -0.64
N VAL A 114 0.27 7.56 -1.02
CA VAL A 114 1.63 8.10 -1.02
C VAL A 114 1.99 8.55 0.39
N ASP A 115 3.18 8.17 0.81
CA ASP A 115 3.74 8.57 2.08
C ASP A 115 4.51 9.89 1.94
N GLY A 116 4.79 10.51 3.08
CA GLY A 116 5.64 11.69 3.11
C GLY A 116 7.03 11.37 2.58
N LEU A 117 7.74 12.41 2.21
CA LEU A 117 9.08 12.44 1.62
C LEU A 117 10.06 11.44 2.28
N GLU A 118 9.83 10.13 2.04
CA GLU A 118 10.65 9.06 2.64
C GLU A 118 12.15 9.22 2.30
N TRP A 119 12.45 9.74 1.10
CA TRP A 119 13.81 10.01 0.67
C TRP A 119 14.50 11.13 1.49
N MET A 120 13.75 12.03 2.15
CA MET A 120 14.29 13.04 3.05
C MET A 120 14.63 12.48 4.44
N ARG A 121 14.14 11.30 4.79
CA ARG A 121 14.45 10.70 6.08
C ARG A 121 15.91 10.26 6.14
N GLY A 122 16.63 10.65 7.18
CA GLY A 122 18.06 10.39 7.35
C GLY A 122 18.50 8.92 7.31
N LYS A 123 17.56 7.97 7.26
CA LYS A 123 17.84 6.53 7.09
C LYS A 123 18.20 6.16 5.64
N TRP A 124 17.91 7.03 4.66
CA TRP A 124 18.19 6.81 3.25
C TRP A 124 19.30 7.73 2.76
N SER A 125 20.23 7.19 1.99
CA SER A 125 21.31 7.94 1.33
C SER A 125 21.53 7.39 -0.09
N GLY A 126 22.03 8.23 -1.00
CA GLY A 126 22.44 7.84 -2.34
C GLY A 126 21.37 7.05 -3.11
N VAL A 127 21.62 5.77 -3.36
CA VAL A 127 20.76 4.90 -4.18
C VAL A 127 19.35 4.76 -3.59
N GLY A 128 19.21 4.73 -2.27
CA GLY A 128 17.90 4.63 -1.62
C GLY A 128 17.03 5.86 -1.89
N GLN A 129 17.60 7.05 -1.82
CA GLN A 129 16.89 8.30 -2.14
C GLN A 129 16.46 8.34 -3.62
N GLN A 130 17.35 7.97 -4.52
CA GLN A 130 17.04 7.90 -5.96
C GLN A 130 15.93 6.89 -6.25
N TYR A 131 15.95 5.73 -5.57
CA TYR A 131 14.90 4.74 -5.68
C TYR A 131 13.53 5.31 -5.28
N TYR A 132 13.43 5.99 -4.13
CA TYR A 132 12.15 6.56 -3.68
C TYR A 132 11.63 7.63 -4.62
N ARG A 133 12.46 8.55 -5.08
CA ARG A 133 12.06 9.58 -6.06
C ARG A 133 11.59 8.95 -7.39
N PHE A 134 12.26 7.91 -7.85
CA PHE A 134 11.82 7.14 -9.01
C PHE A 134 10.48 6.45 -8.74
N ALA A 135 10.31 5.82 -7.59
CA ALA A 135 9.07 5.14 -7.22
C ALA A 135 7.88 6.12 -7.09
N GLU A 136 8.10 7.34 -6.57
CA GLU A 136 7.09 8.41 -6.55
C GLU A 136 6.64 8.80 -7.96
N SER A 137 7.57 8.96 -8.90
CA SER A 137 7.23 9.24 -10.30
C SER A 137 6.41 8.11 -10.95
N LEU A 138 6.68 6.86 -10.57
CA LEU A 138 5.90 5.71 -11.02
C LEU A 138 4.52 5.65 -10.36
N ALA A 139 4.40 6.06 -9.08
CA ALA A 139 3.11 6.20 -8.42
C ALA A 139 2.21 7.16 -9.20
N VAL A 140 2.72 8.33 -9.53
CA VAL A 140 1.99 9.33 -10.33
C VAL A 140 1.60 8.77 -11.70
N ARG A 141 2.50 8.05 -12.36
CA ARG A 141 2.27 7.53 -13.72
C ARG A 141 1.27 6.38 -13.79
N TRP A 142 1.29 5.49 -12.79
CA TRP A 142 0.61 4.19 -12.88
C TRP A 142 -0.58 4.05 -11.93
N SER A 143 -0.85 5.02 -11.06
CA SER A 143 -2.06 5.03 -10.24
C SER A 143 -3.23 5.69 -10.99
N ASP A 144 -4.43 5.23 -10.71
CA ASP A 144 -5.66 5.87 -11.16
C ASP A 144 -6.07 7.00 -10.20
N ALA A 145 -5.61 6.92 -8.95
CA ALA A 145 -5.77 7.95 -7.92
C ALA A 145 -4.58 7.95 -6.96
N LEU A 146 -4.26 9.12 -6.42
CA LEU A 146 -3.28 9.28 -5.35
C LEU A 146 -3.99 9.69 -4.07
N LEU A 147 -3.65 9.03 -2.95
CA LEU A 147 -4.18 9.32 -1.62
C LEU A 147 -3.07 9.89 -0.76
N ALA A 148 -3.34 10.98 -0.03
CA ALA A 148 -2.40 11.59 0.91
C ALA A 148 -3.05 11.75 2.28
N ASP A 149 -2.30 11.54 3.35
CA ASP A 149 -2.78 11.71 4.73
C ASP A 149 -2.55 13.11 5.29
N ALA A 150 -1.72 13.92 4.64
CA ALA A 150 -1.37 15.25 5.08
C ALA A 150 -1.34 16.26 3.93
N GLU A 151 -1.75 17.49 4.21
CA GLU A 151 -1.73 18.61 3.26
C GLU A 151 -0.33 18.87 2.69
N GLY A 152 0.72 18.75 3.51
CA GLY A 152 2.10 18.92 3.05
C GLY A 152 2.52 17.89 2.00
N ILE A 153 1.99 16.66 2.07
CA ILE A 153 2.22 15.62 1.06
C ILE A 153 1.43 15.95 -0.21
N ALA A 154 0.17 16.35 -0.06
CA ALA A 154 -0.66 16.75 -1.18
C ALA A 154 -0.02 17.90 -1.97
N ASN A 155 0.42 18.94 -1.28
CA ASN A 155 1.11 20.09 -1.88
C ASN A 155 2.42 19.68 -2.57
N TYR A 156 3.18 18.75 -2.00
CA TYR A 156 4.40 18.23 -2.65
C TYR A 156 4.09 17.56 -3.99
N TYR A 157 3.10 16.66 -4.04
CA TYR A 157 2.75 15.96 -5.28
C TYR A 157 2.15 16.91 -6.33
N ASP A 158 1.41 17.93 -5.90
CA ASP A 158 0.89 18.97 -6.80
C ASP A 158 2.04 19.79 -7.40
N LEU A 159 2.97 20.29 -6.58
CA LEU A 159 4.07 21.14 -7.02
C LEU A 159 5.13 20.42 -7.85
N GLU A 160 5.53 19.21 -7.43
CA GLU A 160 6.63 18.48 -8.09
C GLU A 160 6.17 17.69 -9.32
N PHE A 161 4.93 17.20 -9.33
CA PHE A 161 4.43 16.30 -10.36
C PHE A 161 3.19 16.81 -11.10
N ASN A 162 2.62 17.94 -10.68
CA ASN A 162 1.31 18.42 -11.14
C ASN A 162 0.23 17.32 -11.01
N ALA A 163 0.27 16.59 -9.90
CA ALA A 163 -0.55 15.42 -9.63
C ALA A 163 -1.46 15.65 -8.42
N PRO A 164 -2.77 15.89 -8.63
CA PRO A 164 -3.70 16.08 -7.53
C PRO A 164 -3.85 14.80 -6.70
N THR A 165 -4.03 14.97 -5.40
CA THR A 165 -4.25 13.88 -4.45
C THR A 165 -5.59 14.03 -3.76
N TYR A 166 -6.18 12.90 -3.35
CA TYR A 166 -7.33 12.87 -2.44
C TYR A 166 -6.81 12.78 -1.01
N GLN A 167 -7.21 13.71 -0.16
CA GLN A 167 -6.78 13.71 1.23
C GLN A 167 -7.65 12.78 2.07
N ILE A 168 -7.03 11.84 2.79
CA ILE A 168 -7.69 10.93 3.74
C ILE A 168 -6.94 11.03 5.06
N ALA A 169 -7.52 11.71 6.05
CA ALA A 169 -7.02 11.75 7.42
C ALA A 169 -7.54 10.55 8.23
N TYR A 170 -6.68 9.94 9.06
CA TYR A 170 -7.01 8.81 9.94
C TYR A 170 -6.28 8.91 11.30
#